data_a51fb13a7c21e92d444d500a90e7587f
#
_entry.id   a51fb13a7c21e92d444d500a90e7587f
#
_cell.length_a   1.000
_cell.length_b   1.000
_cell.length_c   1.000
_cell.angle_alpha   90.00
_cell.angle_beta   90.00
_cell.angle_gamma   90.00
#
_symmetry.space_group_name_H-M   'P 1'
#
loop_
_entity.id
_entity.type
_entity.pdbx_description
1 polymer ?
#
loop_
_entity_poly.entity_id
_entity_poly.type
_entity_poly.pdbx_seq_one_letter_code
_entity_poly.pdbx_strand_id
1 'polypeptide(L)'
;MNLKRIFLILGFLGTASVSSFASTLVVGKSQASCPNARYSTITAAVNSAAPGDVIAICPALYAEQLVITKPLTLRGLAVHDVNRTVIQPQSLQPLESLPVEAVITVMNTQDVQIENLAIDASNNTVSGCTPGLAAIHYFNASGEIENDAIFGAQPKDPLSCAEIAPGNGFGVLIDSSESGPFHVSVKYNSIHDYTKDGVYATNAGVTASVEGNFISGVGPTGGIPFQFAVFILDGAAGVIRNNVITEGLCGTLSAADCVNARSEGVTLRAVANGAIVEHNVITNVQSGIFVNEADHATISDNIITNVQQLDGIDLQGVSNTLLNGNIIANATPTEGCGIAEAPGPGQAGGVEGNNVISETRVNDAFCGVAYAPTSHVASGMYFNTLFTQFRSDIGPPSPPPGE
;
A
#
# COMPACT_ATOMS: atom_id res chain seq x y z
N MET A 1 -43.98 -31.41 62.90
CA MET A 1 -43.88 -31.04 61.47
C MET A 1 -42.45 -30.47 61.24
N ASN A 2 -41.51 -31.34 60.79
CA ASN A 2 -40.09 -31.03 60.73
C ASN A 2 -39.71 -30.50 59.35
N LEU A 3 -39.29 -29.22 59.25
CA LEU A 3 -38.76 -28.62 58.03
C LEU A 3 -37.25 -28.89 57.95
N LYS A 4 -36.84 -29.76 57.04
CA LYS A 4 -35.43 -29.98 56.70
C LYS A 4 -34.97 -28.84 55.81
N ARG A 5 -33.99 -28.04 56.27
CA ARG A 5 -33.27 -27.04 55.47
C ARG A 5 -32.23 -27.74 54.56
N ILE A 6 -32.41 -27.68 53.26
CA ILE A 6 -31.44 -28.10 52.27
C ILE A 6 -30.52 -26.90 52.02
N PHE A 7 -29.23 -27.03 52.36
CA PHE A 7 -28.19 -26.07 51.98
C PHE A 7 -27.67 -26.46 50.58
N LEU A 8 -27.93 -25.62 49.61
CA LEU A 8 -27.37 -25.70 48.24
C LEU A 8 -26.00 -25.04 48.27
N ILE A 9 -24.92 -25.79 48.23
CA ILE A 9 -23.54 -25.27 48.07
C ILE A 9 -23.33 -25.05 46.58
N LEU A 10 -23.39 -23.79 46.11
CA LEU A 10 -22.96 -23.38 44.77
C LEU A 10 -21.41 -23.35 44.78
N GLY A 11 -20.80 -24.36 44.21
CA GLY A 11 -19.38 -24.36 43.93
C GLY A 11 -19.05 -23.37 42.82
N PHE A 12 -18.39 -22.26 43.14
CA PHE A 12 -17.78 -21.36 42.15
C PHE A 12 -16.53 -22.06 41.59
N LEU A 13 -16.65 -22.61 40.39
CA LEU A 13 -15.49 -23.01 39.58
C LEU A 13 -14.90 -21.70 39.01
N GLY A 14 -13.94 -21.14 39.72
CA GLY A 14 -13.12 -20.06 39.21
C GLY A 14 -12.23 -20.61 38.10
N THR A 15 -12.52 -20.26 36.85
CA THR A 15 -11.58 -20.47 35.75
C THR A 15 -10.38 -19.55 35.99
N ALA A 16 -9.29 -20.11 36.48
CA ALA A 16 -8.01 -19.43 36.52
C ALA A 16 -7.58 -19.20 35.06
N SER A 17 -7.69 -17.97 34.58
CA SER A 17 -7.06 -17.53 33.35
C SER A 17 -5.55 -17.59 33.56
N VAL A 18 -4.91 -18.64 33.04
CA VAL A 18 -3.47 -18.70 32.98
C VAL A 18 -3.03 -17.68 31.95
N SER A 19 -2.50 -16.54 32.43
CA SER A 19 -1.83 -15.58 31.56
C SER A 19 -0.63 -16.28 30.93
N SER A 20 -0.76 -16.73 29.71
CA SER A 20 0.36 -17.21 28.91
C SER A 20 1.24 -16.01 28.59
N PHE A 21 2.44 -15.97 29.17
CA PHE A 21 3.45 -15.00 28.75
C PHE A 21 3.94 -15.41 27.37
N ALA A 22 4.04 -14.42 26.46
CA ALA A 22 4.64 -14.62 25.14
C ALA A 22 6.04 -15.22 25.30
N SER A 23 6.28 -16.35 24.66
CA SER A 23 7.59 -17.00 24.65
C SER A 23 8.37 -16.60 23.39
N THR A 24 9.70 -16.76 23.44
CA THR A 24 10.56 -16.53 22.28
C THR A 24 11.09 -17.84 21.76
N LEU A 25 10.75 -18.16 20.51
CA LEU A 25 11.25 -19.31 19.77
C LEU A 25 12.38 -18.84 18.85
N VAL A 26 13.58 -19.39 19.02
CA VAL A 26 14.74 -18.94 18.23
C VAL A 26 14.98 -19.89 17.06
N VAL A 27 15.09 -19.32 15.87
CA VAL A 27 15.37 -20.00 14.61
C VAL A 27 16.77 -19.65 14.12
N GLY A 28 17.55 -20.65 13.72
CA GLY A 28 18.88 -20.44 13.17
C GLY A 28 19.41 -21.63 12.39
N LYS A 29 20.17 -21.37 11.33
CA LYS A 29 20.77 -22.39 10.44
C LYS A 29 22.01 -23.05 11.04
N SER A 30 22.64 -22.40 12.04
CA SER A 30 23.91 -22.88 12.63
C SER A 30 24.00 -22.50 14.09
N GLN A 31 24.41 -23.46 14.93
CA GLN A 31 24.66 -23.22 16.35
C GLN A 31 25.84 -22.25 16.57
N ALA A 32 26.77 -22.15 15.63
CA ALA A 32 27.91 -21.24 15.74
C ALA A 32 27.49 -19.77 15.60
N SER A 33 26.55 -19.48 14.73
CA SER A 33 26.02 -18.12 14.51
C SER A 33 24.75 -17.80 15.33
N CYS A 34 24.10 -18.86 15.87
CA CYS A 34 22.85 -18.73 16.61
C CYS A 34 22.77 -19.83 17.69
N PRO A 35 23.55 -19.72 18.80
CA PRO A 35 23.73 -20.79 19.77
C PRO A 35 22.43 -21.16 20.51
N ASN A 36 21.43 -20.27 20.57
CA ASN A 36 20.16 -20.51 21.25
C ASN A 36 19.06 -21.01 20.29
N ALA A 37 19.38 -21.27 19.02
CA ALA A 37 18.40 -21.77 18.06
C ALA A 37 17.93 -23.17 18.41
N ARG A 38 16.62 -23.33 18.56
CA ARG A 38 15.96 -24.63 18.76
C ARG A 38 15.33 -25.14 17.47
N TYR A 39 15.12 -24.28 16.51
CA TYR A 39 14.51 -24.56 15.20
C TYR A 39 15.49 -24.24 14.11
N SER A 40 15.54 -25.07 13.07
CA SER A 40 16.35 -24.85 11.88
C SER A 40 15.54 -24.21 10.73
N THR A 41 14.22 -24.20 10.88
CA THR A 41 13.26 -23.62 9.92
C THR A 41 12.28 -22.70 10.64
N ILE A 42 11.85 -21.64 9.94
CA ILE A 42 10.84 -20.70 10.45
C ILE A 42 9.49 -21.41 10.54
N THR A 43 9.15 -22.22 9.54
CA THR A 43 7.90 -23.00 9.50
C THR A 43 7.74 -23.91 10.73
N ALA A 44 8.81 -24.59 11.17
CA ALA A 44 8.75 -25.43 12.36
C ALA A 44 8.50 -24.63 13.64
N ALA A 45 9.12 -23.44 13.75
CA ALA A 45 8.88 -22.54 14.87
C ALA A 45 7.45 -21.98 14.86
N VAL A 46 6.96 -21.50 13.69
CA VAL A 46 5.57 -21.01 13.51
C VAL A 46 4.56 -22.10 13.92
N ASN A 47 4.77 -23.35 13.48
CA ASN A 47 3.86 -24.45 13.83
C ASN A 47 3.85 -24.75 15.34
N SER A 48 4.99 -24.61 16.01
CA SER A 48 5.16 -24.88 17.44
C SER A 48 4.75 -23.71 18.34
N ALA A 49 4.66 -22.52 17.80
CA ALA A 49 4.35 -21.30 18.56
C ALA A 49 2.91 -21.31 19.11
N ALA A 50 2.75 -20.81 20.32
CA ALA A 50 1.46 -20.42 20.87
C ALA A 50 1.06 -19.02 20.33
N PRO A 51 -0.24 -18.67 20.34
CA PRO A 51 -0.66 -17.32 20.05
C PRO A 51 0.04 -16.28 20.93
N GLY A 52 0.59 -15.24 20.31
CA GLY A 52 1.34 -14.18 20.97
C GLY A 52 2.84 -14.42 21.09
N ASP A 53 3.36 -15.58 20.70
CA ASP A 53 4.78 -15.86 20.75
C ASP A 53 5.59 -15.05 19.72
N VAL A 54 6.89 -14.87 20.03
CA VAL A 54 7.87 -14.23 19.15
C VAL A 54 8.77 -15.29 18.51
N ILE A 55 8.84 -15.28 17.19
CA ILE A 55 9.78 -16.08 16.42
C ILE A 55 11.01 -15.22 16.12
N ALA A 56 12.08 -15.38 16.87
CA ALA A 56 13.33 -14.65 16.70
C ALA A 56 14.23 -15.37 15.70
N ILE A 57 14.50 -14.72 14.57
CA ILE A 57 15.13 -15.34 13.40
C ILE A 57 16.56 -14.80 13.26
N CYS A 58 17.54 -15.67 13.39
CA CYS A 58 18.96 -15.33 13.22
C CYS A 58 19.31 -15.07 11.77
N PRO A 59 20.34 -14.23 11.50
CA PRO A 59 20.81 -13.95 10.15
C PRO A 59 21.13 -15.20 9.34
N ALA A 60 20.41 -15.41 8.25
CA ALA A 60 20.62 -16.47 7.25
C ALA A 60 19.63 -16.29 6.09
N LEU A 61 19.83 -17.09 5.02
CA LEU A 61 18.83 -17.28 3.97
C LEU A 61 17.90 -18.44 4.34
N TYR A 62 16.60 -18.17 4.40
CA TYR A 62 15.54 -19.14 4.66
C TYR A 62 14.73 -19.36 3.38
N ALA A 63 14.92 -20.53 2.77
CA ALA A 63 14.21 -20.91 1.55
C ALA A 63 12.83 -21.49 1.90
N GLU A 64 11.96 -20.64 2.45
CA GLU A 64 10.66 -21.05 3.00
C GLU A 64 9.55 -20.10 2.52
N GLN A 65 8.39 -20.68 2.21
CA GLN A 65 7.13 -19.96 2.06
C GLN A 65 6.33 -20.13 3.35
N LEU A 66 5.83 -19.04 3.92
CA LEU A 66 5.22 -19.05 5.24
C LEU A 66 3.72 -18.79 5.18
N VAL A 67 2.96 -19.53 5.99
CA VAL A 67 1.54 -19.28 6.23
C VAL A 67 1.32 -19.10 7.72
N ILE A 68 0.73 -17.96 8.11
CA ILE A 68 0.53 -17.56 9.49
C ILE A 68 -0.98 -17.42 9.72
N THR A 69 -1.50 -18.24 10.65
CA THR A 69 -2.94 -18.31 10.97
C THR A 69 -3.24 -18.06 12.44
N LYS A 70 -2.30 -17.48 13.17
CA LYS A 70 -2.42 -17.15 14.59
C LYS A 70 -1.61 -15.90 14.92
N PRO A 71 -2.00 -15.15 15.97
CA PRO A 71 -1.21 -14.00 16.43
C PRO A 71 0.21 -14.40 16.76
N LEU A 72 1.20 -13.76 16.18
CA LEU A 72 2.63 -13.95 16.52
C LEU A 72 3.48 -12.80 15.94
N THR A 73 4.72 -12.72 16.37
CA THR A 73 5.72 -11.82 15.82
C THR A 73 6.81 -12.60 15.10
N LEU A 74 7.07 -12.33 13.83
CA LEU A 74 8.28 -12.72 13.12
C LEU A 74 9.29 -11.59 13.24
N ARG A 75 10.43 -11.85 13.88
CA ARG A 75 11.46 -10.82 14.12
C ARG A 75 12.83 -11.26 13.65
N GLY A 76 13.40 -10.56 12.68
CA GLY A 76 14.82 -10.68 12.32
C GLY A 76 15.73 -10.10 13.41
N LEU A 77 16.79 -10.83 13.75
CA LEU A 77 17.72 -10.39 14.79
C LEU A 77 18.83 -9.46 14.27
N ALA A 78 18.92 -9.21 12.96
CA ALA A 78 19.84 -8.25 12.35
C ALA A 78 19.20 -6.85 12.20
N VAL A 79 18.84 -6.21 13.28
CA VAL A 79 18.04 -4.98 13.35
C VAL A 79 18.60 -3.79 12.52
N HIS A 80 19.92 -3.73 12.31
CA HIS A 80 20.56 -2.66 11.54
C HIS A 80 20.95 -3.09 10.12
N ASP A 81 20.68 -4.34 9.75
CA ASP A 81 20.98 -4.88 8.42
C ASP A 81 19.99 -6.00 8.11
N VAL A 82 18.77 -5.62 7.76
CA VAL A 82 17.66 -6.55 7.48
C VAL A 82 18.00 -7.55 6.38
N ASN A 83 18.84 -7.16 5.44
CA ASN A 83 19.27 -8.01 4.33
C ASN A 83 20.08 -9.25 4.76
N ARG A 84 20.43 -9.36 6.03
CA ARG A 84 21.09 -10.55 6.57
C ARG A 84 20.12 -11.65 7.00
N THR A 85 18.84 -11.33 7.18
CA THR A 85 17.79 -12.29 7.54
C THR A 85 16.77 -12.33 6.40
N VAL A 86 17.04 -13.20 5.43
CA VAL A 86 16.29 -13.23 4.15
C VAL A 86 15.34 -14.41 4.13
N ILE A 87 14.08 -14.15 3.81
CA ILE A 87 13.08 -15.17 3.47
C ILE A 87 12.86 -15.15 1.97
N GLN A 88 13.37 -16.18 1.28
CA GLN A 88 13.29 -16.32 -0.17
C GLN A 88 12.99 -17.79 -0.52
N PRO A 89 11.75 -18.15 -0.81
CA PRO A 89 11.38 -19.49 -1.26
C PRO A 89 12.17 -19.91 -2.51
N GLN A 90 12.41 -21.21 -2.68
CA GLN A 90 12.97 -21.72 -3.93
C GLN A 90 11.97 -21.66 -5.09
N SER A 91 10.69 -21.80 -4.77
CA SER A 91 9.55 -21.57 -5.63
C SER A 91 8.36 -21.20 -4.76
N LEU A 92 7.48 -20.36 -5.28
CA LEU A 92 6.20 -20.08 -4.65
C LEU A 92 5.16 -21.10 -5.12
N GLN A 93 4.22 -21.40 -4.26
CA GLN A 93 3.07 -22.26 -4.55
C GLN A 93 1.79 -21.54 -4.16
N PRO A 94 0.73 -21.61 -4.97
CA PRO A 94 -0.57 -21.07 -4.58
C PRO A 94 -1.12 -21.86 -3.39
N LEU A 95 -1.80 -21.17 -2.50
CA LEU A 95 -2.60 -21.83 -1.47
C LEU A 95 -3.93 -22.30 -2.12
N GLU A 96 -4.40 -23.50 -1.78
CA GLU A 96 -5.66 -24.04 -2.34
C GLU A 96 -6.87 -23.11 -2.16
N SER A 97 -6.83 -22.28 -1.11
CA SER A 97 -7.91 -21.35 -0.76
C SER A 97 -7.76 -19.93 -1.31
N LEU A 98 -6.59 -19.59 -1.87
CA LEU A 98 -6.29 -18.23 -2.33
C LEU A 98 -5.62 -18.25 -3.71
N PRO A 99 -6.11 -17.43 -4.65
CA PRO A 99 -5.52 -17.32 -5.98
C PRO A 99 -4.26 -16.42 -5.98
N VAL A 100 -3.49 -16.40 -4.89
CA VAL A 100 -2.28 -15.57 -4.72
C VAL A 100 -1.13 -16.44 -4.20
N GLU A 101 0.01 -16.33 -4.84
CA GLU A 101 1.29 -16.84 -4.36
C GLU A 101 2.01 -15.74 -3.60
N ALA A 102 2.34 -15.98 -2.33
CA ALA A 102 3.09 -15.01 -1.54
C ALA A 102 4.22 -15.67 -0.75
N VAL A 103 5.30 -14.91 -0.49
CA VAL A 103 6.39 -15.40 0.38
C VAL A 103 5.89 -15.58 1.81
N ILE A 104 5.10 -14.61 2.30
CA ILE A 104 4.44 -14.67 3.60
C ILE A 104 2.95 -14.41 3.38
N THR A 105 2.10 -15.36 3.77
CA THR A 105 0.65 -15.19 3.84
C THR A 105 0.21 -15.16 5.28
N VAL A 106 -0.46 -14.11 5.71
CA VAL A 106 -1.15 -13.95 6.98
C VAL A 106 -2.64 -14.04 6.71
N MET A 107 -3.32 -15.02 7.31
CA MET A 107 -4.73 -15.22 6.98
C MET A 107 -5.59 -15.58 8.18
N ASN A 108 -6.81 -15.03 8.19
CA ASN A 108 -7.86 -15.32 9.18
C ASN A 108 -7.38 -15.15 10.63
N THR A 109 -6.56 -14.15 10.89
CA THR A 109 -5.98 -13.89 12.22
C THR A 109 -5.73 -12.40 12.44
N GLN A 110 -5.43 -12.03 13.66
CA GLN A 110 -5.11 -10.65 14.03
C GLN A 110 -3.77 -10.60 14.76
N ASP A 111 -3.24 -9.39 14.95
CA ASP A 111 -2.02 -9.11 15.72
C ASP A 111 -0.78 -9.90 15.24
N VAL A 112 -0.60 -10.02 13.93
CA VAL A 112 0.63 -10.57 13.37
C VAL A 112 1.59 -9.44 13.07
N GLN A 113 2.82 -9.53 13.59
CA GLN A 113 3.89 -8.57 13.34
C GLN A 113 4.99 -9.22 12.51
N ILE A 114 5.47 -8.50 11.50
CA ILE A 114 6.61 -8.88 10.66
C ILE A 114 7.61 -7.73 10.76
N GLU A 115 8.83 -8.02 11.22
CA GLU A 115 9.78 -6.97 11.50
C GLU A 115 11.24 -7.34 11.27
N ASN A 116 12.04 -6.41 10.75
CA ASN A 116 13.48 -6.52 10.56
C ASN A 116 13.91 -7.72 9.68
N LEU A 117 13.19 -7.94 8.57
CA LEU A 117 13.41 -9.05 7.63
C LEU A 117 13.61 -8.51 6.20
N ALA A 118 14.27 -9.31 5.37
CA ALA A 118 14.19 -9.15 3.92
C ALA A 118 13.25 -10.22 3.36
N ILE A 119 12.22 -9.79 2.65
CA ILE A 119 11.21 -10.64 2.02
C ILE A 119 11.40 -10.55 0.52
N ASP A 120 11.94 -11.61 -0.07
CA ASP A 120 12.32 -11.67 -1.47
C ASP A 120 11.45 -12.62 -2.27
N ALA A 121 10.60 -12.08 -3.15
CA ALA A 121 9.70 -12.82 -4.02
C ALA A 121 10.29 -13.09 -5.42
N SER A 122 11.56 -12.81 -5.67
CA SER A 122 12.17 -12.90 -7.01
C SER A 122 12.24 -14.32 -7.59
N ASN A 123 12.25 -15.34 -6.73
CA ASN A 123 12.25 -16.76 -7.13
C ASN A 123 10.85 -17.31 -7.43
N ASN A 124 9.94 -16.46 -7.91
CA ASN A 124 8.62 -16.90 -8.34
C ASN A 124 8.64 -17.54 -9.73
N THR A 125 7.60 -18.31 -10.05
CA THR A 125 7.34 -18.87 -11.37
C THR A 125 6.04 -18.36 -11.99
N VAL A 126 5.42 -17.38 -11.35
CA VAL A 126 4.17 -16.77 -11.80
C VAL A 126 4.37 -16.15 -13.18
N SER A 127 3.48 -16.48 -14.08
CA SER A 127 3.40 -15.92 -15.43
C SER A 127 1.95 -15.48 -15.70
N GLY A 128 1.78 -14.23 -16.10
CA GLY A 128 0.45 -13.65 -16.32
C GLY A 128 -0.25 -13.16 -15.05
N CYS A 129 -1.58 -13.14 -15.09
CA CYS A 129 -2.42 -12.51 -14.06
C CYS A 129 -2.90 -13.48 -12.97
N THR A 130 -2.81 -14.75 -13.20
CA THR A 130 -3.32 -15.78 -12.27
C THR A 130 -2.33 -16.94 -12.21
N PRO A 131 -1.91 -17.35 -11.01
CA PRO A 131 -2.22 -16.76 -9.71
C PRO A 131 -1.66 -15.33 -9.54
N GLY A 132 -2.20 -14.57 -8.59
CA GLY A 132 -1.60 -13.33 -8.15
C GLY A 132 -0.24 -13.56 -7.50
N LEU A 133 0.63 -12.56 -7.47
CA LEU A 133 1.94 -12.59 -6.83
C LEU A 133 2.07 -11.48 -5.82
N ALA A 134 2.46 -11.80 -4.59
CA ALA A 134 2.80 -10.82 -3.57
C ALA A 134 4.08 -11.21 -2.81
N ALA A 135 4.81 -10.24 -2.28
CA ALA A 135 5.83 -10.58 -1.29
C ALA A 135 5.18 -10.88 0.06
N ILE A 136 4.26 -10.03 0.51
CA ILE A 136 3.47 -10.24 1.73
C ILE A 136 1.99 -10.10 1.40
N HIS A 137 1.16 -11.05 1.87
CA HIS A 137 -0.29 -11.03 1.70
C HIS A 137 -1.00 -11.14 3.05
N TYR A 138 -1.80 -10.13 3.41
CA TYR A 138 -2.73 -10.16 4.54
C TYR A 138 -4.14 -10.37 4.00
N PHE A 139 -4.74 -11.53 4.28
CA PHE A 139 -6.09 -11.91 3.88
C PHE A 139 -6.99 -12.15 5.09
N ASN A 140 -8.07 -11.38 5.23
CA ASN A 140 -8.93 -11.41 6.43
C ASN A 140 -8.09 -11.30 7.71
N ALA A 141 -7.10 -10.43 7.74
CA ALA A 141 -6.10 -10.40 8.78
C ALA A 141 -5.70 -8.97 9.17
N SER A 142 -5.20 -8.83 10.38
CA SER A 142 -4.68 -7.56 10.91
C SER A 142 -3.26 -7.72 11.44
N GLY A 143 -2.49 -6.64 11.41
CA GLY A 143 -1.15 -6.65 11.97
C GLY A 143 -0.28 -5.48 11.54
N GLU A 144 1.02 -5.69 11.63
CA GLU A 144 2.02 -4.67 11.33
C GLU A 144 3.21 -5.26 10.55
N ILE A 145 3.72 -4.50 9.61
CA ILE A 145 4.90 -4.78 8.79
C ILE A 145 5.87 -3.61 9.02
N GLU A 146 7.01 -3.85 9.67
CA GLU A 146 7.86 -2.76 10.13
C GLU A 146 9.35 -3.02 9.91
N ASN A 147 10.06 -2.01 9.38
CA ASN A 147 11.52 -2.04 9.17
C ASN A 147 11.98 -3.21 8.28
N ASP A 148 11.21 -3.57 7.28
CA ASP A 148 11.51 -4.66 6.36
C ASP A 148 12.03 -4.15 5.01
N ALA A 149 12.79 -5.00 4.31
CA ALA A 149 13.07 -4.88 2.89
C ALA A 149 12.16 -5.84 2.12
N ILE A 150 11.26 -5.32 1.28
CA ILE A 150 10.22 -6.09 0.59
C ILE A 150 10.41 -5.91 -0.92
N PHE A 151 10.71 -6.98 -1.65
CA PHE A 151 11.06 -6.84 -3.04
C PHE A 151 10.87 -8.12 -3.89
N GLY A 152 11.06 -7.95 -5.21
CA GLY A 152 11.10 -9.06 -6.16
C GLY A 152 9.72 -9.59 -6.57
N ALA A 153 8.63 -8.90 -6.25
CA ALA A 153 7.28 -9.28 -6.65
C ALA A 153 7.03 -8.95 -8.13
N GLN A 154 7.80 -9.59 -9.01
CA GLN A 154 7.74 -9.41 -10.46
C GLN A 154 7.41 -10.74 -11.16
N PRO A 155 6.21 -10.89 -11.76
CA PRO A 155 5.89 -12.05 -12.59
C PRO A 155 6.88 -12.20 -13.75
N LYS A 156 7.04 -13.43 -14.25
CA LYS A 156 7.96 -13.74 -15.36
C LYS A 156 7.56 -13.07 -16.68
N ASP A 157 6.28 -12.83 -16.88
CA ASP A 157 5.75 -12.09 -18.01
C ASP A 157 4.79 -10.99 -17.51
N PRO A 158 5.33 -9.86 -17.07
CA PRO A 158 4.52 -8.78 -16.51
C PRO A 158 3.61 -8.12 -17.55
N LEU A 159 3.97 -8.15 -18.83
CA LEU A 159 3.20 -7.50 -19.90
C LEU A 159 1.87 -8.21 -20.18
N SER A 160 1.81 -9.53 -20.03
CA SER A 160 0.57 -10.30 -20.25
C SER A 160 -0.55 -9.91 -19.28
N CYS A 161 -0.24 -9.15 -18.23
CA CYS A 161 -1.16 -8.74 -17.18
C CYS A 161 -1.28 -7.22 -17.00
N ALA A 162 -0.53 -6.46 -17.76
CA ALA A 162 -0.40 -5.01 -17.57
C ALA A 162 -1.68 -4.24 -17.92
N GLU A 163 -2.44 -4.72 -18.91
CA GLU A 163 -3.63 -4.02 -19.45
C GLU A 163 -4.93 -4.35 -18.71
N ILE A 164 -4.91 -5.29 -17.76
CA ILE A 164 -6.12 -5.78 -17.11
C ILE A 164 -6.03 -5.50 -15.60
N ALA A 165 -6.94 -4.70 -15.08
CA ALA A 165 -7.12 -4.62 -13.64
C ALA A 165 -7.64 -5.97 -13.08
N PRO A 166 -7.10 -6.49 -11.96
CA PRO A 166 -6.25 -5.82 -10.99
C PRO A 166 -4.74 -5.85 -11.27
N GLY A 167 -4.23 -6.47 -12.33
CA GLY A 167 -2.80 -6.60 -12.53
C GLY A 167 -2.14 -7.64 -11.62
N ASN A 168 -0.81 -7.69 -11.56
CA ASN A 168 -0.09 -8.69 -10.76
C ASN A 168 1.29 -8.18 -10.31
N GLY A 169 1.75 -8.65 -9.16
CA GLY A 169 3.06 -8.31 -8.60
C GLY A 169 3.01 -7.20 -7.54
N PHE A 170 2.61 -7.58 -6.32
CA PHE A 170 2.42 -6.69 -5.18
C PHE A 170 3.56 -6.81 -4.16
N GLY A 171 4.08 -5.69 -3.68
CA GLY A 171 4.97 -5.71 -2.52
C GLY A 171 4.20 -6.17 -1.29
N VAL A 172 3.14 -5.47 -0.95
CA VAL A 172 2.20 -5.82 0.12
C VAL A 172 0.78 -5.81 -0.44
N LEU A 173 0.07 -6.93 -0.31
CA LEU A 173 -1.34 -7.08 -0.65
C LEU A 173 -2.16 -7.22 0.63
N ILE A 174 -3.21 -6.41 0.75
CA ILE A 174 -4.12 -6.41 1.90
C ILE A 174 -5.55 -6.49 1.35
N ASP A 175 -6.20 -7.62 1.56
CA ASP A 175 -7.56 -7.81 1.07
C ASP A 175 -8.42 -8.65 2.02
N SER A 176 -9.69 -8.72 1.71
CA SER A 176 -10.65 -9.40 2.55
C SER A 176 -11.83 -9.91 1.74
N SER A 177 -12.31 -11.10 2.07
CA SER A 177 -13.62 -11.61 1.64
C SER A 177 -14.72 -11.37 2.68
N GLU A 178 -14.38 -10.76 3.81
CA GLU A 178 -15.26 -10.52 4.95
C GLU A 178 -15.39 -9.02 5.22
N SER A 179 -16.41 -8.62 5.96
CA SER A 179 -16.68 -7.21 6.24
C SER A 179 -15.77 -6.57 7.31
N GLY A 180 -14.77 -7.28 7.82
CA GLY A 180 -13.78 -6.77 8.79
C GLY A 180 -14.35 -6.48 10.19
N PRO A 181 -13.70 -5.60 10.97
CA PRO A 181 -12.58 -4.73 10.58
C PRO A 181 -11.22 -5.43 10.52
N PHE A 182 -10.45 -5.15 9.49
CA PHE A 182 -9.06 -5.58 9.35
C PHE A 182 -8.17 -4.35 9.20
N HIS A 183 -7.19 -4.24 10.07
CA HIS A 183 -6.24 -3.12 10.05
C HIS A 183 -4.81 -3.62 9.86
N VAL A 184 -4.14 -3.14 8.82
CA VAL A 184 -2.74 -3.43 8.57
C VAL A 184 -1.93 -2.14 8.52
N SER A 185 -0.86 -2.13 9.31
CA SER A 185 0.08 -1.04 9.40
C SER A 185 1.37 -1.41 8.66
N VAL A 186 1.78 -0.60 7.69
CA VAL A 186 2.97 -0.78 6.87
C VAL A 186 3.89 0.40 7.14
N LYS A 187 4.96 0.19 7.93
CA LYS A 187 5.76 1.30 8.45
C LYS A 187 7.26 1.10 8.25
N TYR A 188 7.94 2.18 7.86
CA TYR A 188 9.41 2.27 7.81
C TYR A 188 10.07 1.18 6.97
N ASN A 189 9.36 0.66 5.96
CA ASN A 189 9.86 -0.37 5.07
C ASN A 189 10.54 0.23 3.84
N SER A 190 11.43 -0.56 3.21
CA SER A 190 11.91 -0.34 1.86
C SER A 190 11.17 -1.30 0.92
N ILE A 191 10.31 -0.77 0.05
CA ILE A 191 9.48 -1.56 -0.87
C ILE A 191 9.88 -1.23 -2.31
N HIS A 192 10.37 -2.23 -3.05
CA HIS A 192 10.86 -2.01 -4.41
C HIS A 192 10.78 -3.29 -5.28
N ASP A 193 11.08 -3.17 -6.56
CA ASP A 193 11.05 -4.30 -7.50
C ASP A 193 9.71 -5.06 -7.49
N TYR A 194 8.61 -4.31 -7.46
CA TYR A 194 7.26 -4.83 -7.69
C TYR A 194 6.79 -4.47 -9.10
N THR A 195 5.88 -5.23 -9.67
CA THR A 195 5.37 -4.93 -11.02
C THR A 195 4.17 -4.02 -10.99
N LYS A 196 3.22 -4.26 -10.08
CA LYS A 196 1.94 -3.55 -10.07
C LYS A 196 1.86 -2.53 -8.95
N ASP A 197 1.85 -2.96 -7.70
CA ASP A 197 1.67 -2.06 -6.57
C ASP A 197 2.72 -2.30 -5.47
N GLY A 198 3.23 -1.23 -4.90
CA GLY A 198 4.06 -1.30 -3.71
C GLY A 198 3.23 -1.76 -2.52
N VAL A 199 2.14 -1.06 -2.25
CA VAL A 199 1.12 -1.43 -1.25
C VAL A 199 -0.26 -1.34 -1.89
N TYR A 200 -1.00 -2.45 -1.87
CA TYR A 200 -2.36 -2.54 -2.39
C TYR A 200 -3.33 -2.93 -1.28
N ALA A 201 -4.38 -2.16 -1.06
CA ALA A 201 -5.40 -2.47 -0.08
C ALA A 201 -6.81 -2.33 -0.70
N THR A 202 -7.64 -3.34 -0.53
CA THR A 202 -8.95 -3.41 -1.16
C THR A 202 -10.00 -4.04 -0.27
N ASN A 203 -11.24 -3.76 -0.59
CA ASN A 203 -12.48 -4.24 0.03
C ASN A 203 -12.88 -3.52 1.32
N ALA A 204 -14.19 -3.39 1.46
CA ALA A 204 -14.80 -2.78 2.65
C ALA A 204 -14.40 -3.50 3.94
N GLY A 205 -14.11 -2.73 4.97
CA GLY A 205 -13.65 -3.26 6.26
C GLY A 205 -12.13 -3.40 6.37
N VAL A 206 -11.38 -3.24 5.27
CA VAL A 206 -9.92 -3.12 5.30
C VAL A 206 -9.53 -1.67 5.58
N THR A 207 -8.54 -1.49 6.44
CA THR A 207 -7.88 -0.20 6.68
C THR A 207 -6.37 -0.38 6.57
N ALA A 208 -5.73 0.37 5.67
CA ALA A 208 -4.28 0.40 5.53
C ALA A 208 -3.71 1.70 6.11
N SER A 209 -2.71 1.59 6.98
CA SER A 209 -1.90 2.71 7.44
C SER A 209 -0.49 2.56 6.85
N VAL A 210 -0.13 3.43 5.90
CA VAL A 210 1.15 3.37 5.17
C VAL A 210 1.99 4.56 5.60
N GLU A 211 3.01 4.34 6.43
CA GLU A 211 3.74 5.42 7.09
C GLU A 211 5.26 5.27 7.04
N GLY A 212 5.96 6.34 6.65
CA GLY A 212 7.42 6.42 6.76
C GLY A 212 8.17 5.47 5.84
N ASN A 213 7.54 4.89 4.83
CA ASN A 213 8.17 3.95 3.93
C ASN A 213 8.97 4.65 2.82
N PHE A 214 9.98 3.97 2.32
CA PHE A 214 10.58 4.26 1.03
C PHE A 214 10.00 3.28 0.00
N ILE A 215 9.24 3.80 -0.98
CA ILE A 215 8.57 2.99 -2.01
C ILE A 215 9.10 3.42 -3.38
N SER A 216 9.77 2.51 -4.07
CA SER A 216 10.37 2.78 -5.38
C SER A 216 9.82 1.84 -6.45
N GLY A 217 9.21 2.42 -7.47
CA GLY A 217 8.89 1.70 -8.70
C GLY A 217 10.15 1.23 -9.43
N VAL A 218 9.98 0.50 -10.54
CA VAL A 218 11.10 0.03 -11.36
C VAL A 218 11.61 1.08 -12.36
N GLY A 219 11.01 2.28 -12.36
CA GLY A 219 11.39 3.33 -13.29
C GLY A 219 10.93 3.05 -14.74
N PRO A 220 11.44 3.79 -15.74
CA PRO A 220 11.02 3.68 -17.13
C PRO A 220 11.63 2.45 -17.82
N THR A 221 11.68 1.32 -17.15
CA THR A 221 12.30 0.11 -17.69
C THR A 221 11.26 -0.93 -18.11
N GLY A 222 11.35 -1.35 -19.35
CA GLY A 222 10.84 -2.65 -19.79
C GLY A 222 9.34 -2.83 -19.94
N GLY A 223 8.54 -1.76 -20.11
CA GLY A 223 7.17 -1.94 -20.60
C GLY A 223 6.15 -2.38 -19.53
N ILE A 224 6.29 -1.91 -18.31
CA ILE A 224 5.26 -2.07 -17.27
C ILE A 224 4.39 -0.81 -17.28
N PRO A 225 3.15 -0.86 -17.81
CA PRO A 225 2.36 0.34 -18.06
C PRO A 225 1.61 0.89 -16.84
N PHE A 226 1.36 0.07 -15.82
CA PHE A 226 0.57 0.49 -14.66
C PHE A 226 1.30 0.15 -13.38
N GLN A 227 1.86 1.15 -12.73
CA GLN A 227 2.58 0.95 -11.49
C GLN A 227 2.13 1.97 -10.45
N PHE A 228 1.65 1.50 -9.31
CA PHE A 228 1.21 2.36 -8.22
C PHE A 228 2.08 2.11 -6.99
N ALA A 229 2.58 3.18 -6.37
CA ALA A 229 3.33 2.97 -5.14
C ALA A 229 2.40 2.60 -3.98
N VAL A 230 1.25 3.29 -3.86
CA VAL A 230 0.18 2.96 -2.91
C VAL A 230 -1.16 3.03 -3.62
N PHE A 231 -1.93 1.94 -3.58
CA PHE A 231 -3.26 1.89 -4.16
C PHE A 231 -4.28 1.38 -3.14
N ILE A 232 -5.25 2.23 -2.80
CA ILE A 232 -6.38 1.91 -1.91
C ILE A 232 -7.67 1.99 -2.72
N LEU A 233 -8.50 0.95 -2.67
CA LEU A 233 -9.73 0.93 -3.47
C LEU A 233 -10.89 0.09 -2.87
N ASP A 234 -12.04 0.13 -3.55
CA ASP A 234 -13.22 -0.71 -3.34
C ASP A 234 -13.73 -0.73 -1.88
N GLY A 235 -13.84 0.46 -1.29
CA GLY A 235 -14.36 0.64 0.06
C GLY A 235 -13.34 0.43 1.18
N ALA A 236 -12.09 0.15 0.86
CA ALA A 236 -11.03 0.19 1.87
C ALA A 236 -10.79 1.61 2.37
N ALA A 237 -10.28 1.75 3.60
CA ALA A 237 -9.84 3.02 4.17
C ALA A 237 -8.31 3.13 4.11
N GLY A 238 -7.79 4.36 3.97
CA GLY A 238 -6.35 4.59 3.91
C GLY A 238 -5.88 5.83 4.64
N VAL A 239 -4.74 5.68 5.34
CA VAL A 239 -3.92 6.79 5.86
C VAL A 239 -2.52 6.61 5.31
N ILE A 240 -2.08 7.53 4.43
CA ILE A 240 -0.80 7.47 3.73
C ILE A 240 0.00 8.70 4.12
N ARG A 241 1.06 8.53 4.91
CA ARG A 241 1.80 9.67 5.43
C ARG A 241 3.31 9.44 5.59
N ASN A 242 4.07 10.53 5.49
CA ASN A 242 5.51 10.53 5.72
C ASN A 242 6.30 9.58 4.82
N ASN A 243 5.75 9.15 3.68
CA ASN A 243 6.44 8.24 2.76
C ASN A 243 7.32 9.02 1.77
N VAL A 244 8.38 8.37 1.33
CA VAL A 244 9.16 8.78 0.16
C VAL A 244 8.82 7.83 -0.98
N ILE A 245 8.20 8.36 -2.04
CA ILE A 245 7.71 7.61 -3.19
C ILE A 245 8.43 8.09 -4.44
N THR A 246 8.97 7.16 -5.22
CA THR A 246 9.74 7.52 -6.42
C THR A 246 9.64 6.43 -7.51
N GLU A 247 10.08 6.79 -8.73
CA GLU A 247 10.25 5.89 -9.87
C GLU A 247 8.95 5.18 -10.33
N GLY A 248 7.78 5.74 -10.05
CA GLY A 248 6.49 5.30 -10.61
C GLY A 248 6.31 5.85 -12.02
N LEU A 249 7.08 5.35 -12.98
CA LEU A 249 7.09 5.83 -14.36
C LEU A 249 6.57 4.78 -15.32
N CYS A 250 5.82 5.21 -16.32
CA CYS A 250 5.48 4.37 -17.44
C CYS A 250 6.76 3.97 -18.20
N GLY A 251 6.87 2.71 -18.53
CA GLY A 251 8.07 2.15 -19.15
C GLY A 251 8.30 2.53 -20.59
N THR A 252 8.50 1.56 -21.47
CA THR A 252 8.95 1.75 -22.86
C THR A 252 7.84 2.05 -23.87
N LEU A 253 6.63 2.28 -23.44
CA LEU A 253 5.51 2.59 -24.31
C LEU A 253 5.69 3.96 -24.98
N SER A 254 5.03 4.18 -26.10
CA SER A 254 5.00 5.52 -26.69
C SER A 254 4.37 6.51 -25.69
N ALA A 255 4.66 7.80 -25.84
CA ALA A 255 4.06 8.81 -24.98
C ALA A 255 2.53 8.74 -24.97
N ALA A 256 1.90 8.40 -26.10
CA ALA A 256 0.46 8.22 -26.20
C ALA A 256 -0.04 6.99 -25.43
N ASP A 257 0.71 5.88 -25.46
CA ASP A 257 0.35 4.67 -24.70
C ASP A 257 0.54 4.88 -23.21
N CYS A 258 1.56 5.65 -22.81
CA CYS A 258 1.79 5.99 -21.42
C CYS A 258 0.71 6.90 -20.82
N VAL A 259 0.10 7.78 -21.60
CA VAL A 259 -1.04 8.60 -21.12
C VAL A 259 -2.24 7.72 -20.76
N ASN A 260 -2.44 6.63 -21.49
CA ASN A 260 -3.50 5.67 -21.21
C ASN A 260 -3.14 4.66 -20.11
N ALA A 261 -1.85 4.50 -19.82
CA ALA A 261 -1.29 3.56 -18.86
C ALA A 261 -0.78 4.34 -17.64
N ARG A 262 -1.65 4.67 -16.72
CA ARG A 262 -1.33 5.53 -15.56
C ARG A 262 -0.41 4.84 -14.57
N SER A 263 0.75 5.45 -14.28
CA SER A 263 1.61 5.10 -13.15
C SER A 263 1.57 6.24 -12.15
N GLU A 264 1.22 5.95 -10.92
CA GLU A 264 0.85 6.96 -9.94
C GLU A 264 1.61 6.75 -8.61
N GLY A 265 1.91 7.85 -7.94
CA GLY A 265 2.48 7.79 -6.60
C GLY A 265 1.46 7.23 -5.60
N VAL A 266 0.33 7.89 -5.45
CA VAL A 266 -0.76 7.46 -4.58
C VAL A 266 -2.07 7.45 -5.36
N THR A 267 -2.80 6.36 -5.28
CA THR A 267 -4.12 6.21 -5.90
C THR A 267 -5.17 5.86 -4.83
N LEU A 268 -6.23 6.65 -4.80
CA LEU A 268 -7.43 6.40 -4.00
C LEU A 268 -8.61 6.24 -4.96
N ARG A 269 -9.24 5.06 -5.00
CA ARG A 269 -10.35 4.82 -5.90
C ARG A 269 -11.52 4.15 -5.19
N ALA A 270 -12.70 4.77 -5.23
CA ALA A 270 -13.90 4.26 -4.57
C ALA A 270 -13.63 3.85 -3.10
N VAL A 271 -12.83 4.65 -2.40
CA VAL A 271 -12.41 4.35 -1.02
C VAL A 271 -13.49 4.74 -0.01
N ALA A 272 -13.39 4.24 1.22
CA ALA A 272 -14.19 4.74 2.33
C ALA A 272 -13.90 6.23 2.56
N ASN A 273 -14.94 6.98 2.93
CA ASN A 273 -14.84 8.42 3.18
C ASN A 273 -13.77 8.76 4.22
N GLY A 274 -13.07 9.86 4.02
CA GLY A 274 -12.10 10.40 4.96
C GLY A 274 -10.68 9.82 4.81
N ALA A 275 -10.30 9.32 3.63
CA ALA A 275 -8.92 8.96 3.35
C ALA A 275 -7.96 10.16 3.54
N ILE A 276 -6.77 9.89 4.04
CA ILE A 276 -5.76 10.91 4.36
C ILE A 276 -4.47 10.63 3.60
N VAL A 277 -3.96 11.65 2.88
CA VAL A 277 -2.66 11.61 2.22
C VAL A 277 -1.88 12.85 2.66
N GLU A 278 -0.90 12.67 3.55
CA GLU A 278 -0.23 13.82 4.16
C GLU A 278 1.28 13.65 4.33
N HIS A 279 2.03 14.76 4.22
CA HIS A 279 3.46 14.81 4.49
C HIS A 279 4.30 13.82 3.66
N ASN A 280 3.83 13.41 2.47
CA ASN A 280 4.60 12.54 1.60
C ASN A 280 5.52 13.34 0.67
N VAL A 281 6.65 12.75 0.32
CA VAL A 281 7.53 13.22 -0.74
C VAL A 281 7.37 12.29 -1.93
N ILE A 282 6.77 12.79 -3.01
CA ILE A 282 6.48 12.04 -4.23
C ILE A 282 7.28 12.66 -5.37
N THR A 283 8.16 11.89 -5.99
CA THR A 283 9.03 12.42 -7.03
C THR A 283 9.32 11.39 -8.13
N ASN A 284 9.62 11.85 -9.34
CA ASN A 284 9.86 10.97 -10.48
C ASN A 284 8.72 9.98 -10.70
N VAL A 285 7.51 10.48 -10.79
CA VAL A 285 6.29 9.71 -11.04
C VAL A 285 5.61 10.20 -12.30
N GLN A 286 4.77 9.39 -12.91
CA GLN A 286 3.97 9.81 -14.05
C GLN A 286 2.83 10.73 -13.62
N SER A 287 2.14 10.38 -12.53
CA SER A 287 1.15 11.20 -11.82
C SER A 287 1.45 11.18 -10.32
N GLY A 288 1.18 12.29 -9.62
CA GLY A 288 1.48 12.40 -8.20
C GLY A 288 0.45 11.67 -7.33
N ILE A 289 -0.72 12.26 -7.14
CA ILE A 289 -1.83 11.74 -6.36
C ILE A 289 -3.08 11.72 -7.22
N PHE A 290 -3.70 10.56 -7.36
CA PHE A 290 -4.96 10.38 -8.07
C PHE A 290 -6.07 9.97 -7.11
N VAL A 291 -7.20 10.70 -7.14
CA VAL A 291 -8.37 10.43 -6.32
C VAL A 291 -9.59 10.31 -7.21
N ASN A 292 -10.23 9.15 -7.17
CA ASN A 292 -11.42 8.87 -7.99
C ASN A 292 -12.53 8.28 -7.12
N GLU A 293 -13.73 8.87 -7.21
CA GLU A 293 -14.91 8.40 -6.47
C GLU A 293 -14.66 8.24 -4.94
N ALA A 294 -13.94 9.20 -4.35
CA ALA A 294 -13.58 9.17 -2.93
C ALA A 294 -13.86 10.52 -2.28
N ASP A 295 -14.96 10.61 -1.55
CA ASP A 295 -15.39 11.85 -0.91
C ASP A 295 -14.69 12.13 0.42
N HIS A 296 -14.62 13.41 0.81
CA HIS A 296 -14.05 13.86 2.09
C HIS A 296 -12.59 13.47 2.31
N ALA A 297 -11.81 13.29 1.24
CA ALA A 297 -10.39 13.05 1.37
C ALA A 297 -9.66 14.31 1.89
N THR A 298 -8.58 14.10 2.62
CA THR A 298 -7.65 15.16 3.02
C THR A 298 -6.30 14.90 2.38
N ILE A 299 -5.83 15.86 1.57
CA ILE A 299 -4.54 15.81 0.90
C ILE A 299 -3.74 17.03 1.36
N SER A 300 -2.80 16.84 2.28
CA SER A 300 -2.14 17.98 2.91
C SER A 300 -0.63 17.82 3.04
N ASP A 301 0.06 18.95 2.93
CA ASP A 301 1.49 19.08 3.21
C ASP A 301 2.38 18.09 2.44
N ASN A 302 1.93 17.62 1.26
CA ASN A 302 2.74 16.77 0.39
C ASN A 302 3.68 17.62 -0.48
N ILE A 303 4.85 17.05 -0.77
CA ILE A 303 5.82 17.61 -1.71
C ILE A 303 5.83 16.70 -2.93
N ILE A 304 5.32 17.20 -4.06
CA ILE A 304 5.17 16.46 -5.33
C ILE A 304 6.05 17.13 -6.37
N THR A 305 7.04 16.41 -6.89
CA THR A 305 8.02 17.00 -7.83
C THR A 305 8.35 16.04 -8.96
N ASN A 306 8.79 16.60 -10.10
CA ASN A 306 9.14 15.81 -11.28
C ASN A 306 8.03 14.84 -11.74
N VAL A 307 6.82 15.35 -11.79
CA VAL A 307 5.69 14.63 -12.39
C VAL A 307 5.86 14.70 -13.92
N GLN A 308 5.89 13.58 -14.61
CA GLN A 308 6.42 13.59 -15.98
C GLN A 308 5.39 13.66 -17.11
N GLN A 309 4.13 13.33 -16.90
CA GLN A 309 3.15 13.25 -18.00
C GLN A 309 1.73 13.61 -17.62
N LEU A 310 1.34 13.43 -16.36
CA LEU A 310 -0.01 13.67 -15.89
C LEU A 310 -0.01 14.75 -14.79
N ASP A 311 -1.03 14.82 -13.99
CA ASP A 311 -1.22 15.89 -13.03
C ASP A 311 -0.45 15.67 -11.73
N GLY A 312 -0.13 16.74 -11.04
CA GLY A 312 0.42 16.67 -9.70
C GLY A 312 -0.58 16.06 -8.72
N ILE A 313 -1.81 16.58 -8.71
CA ILE A 313 -2.96 16.03 -8.00
C ILE A 313 -4.14 16.02 -8.98
N ASP A 314 -4.73 14.85 -9.22
CA ASP A 314 -5.89 14.66 -10.10
C ASP A 314 -7.09 14.16 -9.28
N LEU A 315 -8.19 14.92 -9.31
CA LEU A 315 -9.44 14.64 -8.60
C LEU A 315 -10.52 14.34 -9.62
N GLN A 316 -11.04 13.13 -9.63
CA GLN A 316 -12.10 12.73 -10.54
C GLN A 316 -13.30 12.17 -9.79
N GLY A 317 -14.45 12.80 -9.99
CA GLY A 317 -15.67 12.37 -9.36
C GLY A 317 -15.66 12.45 -7.84
N VAL A 318 -15.04 13.48 -7.26
CA VAL A 318 -14.89 13.64 -5.82
C VAL A 318 -15.53 14.91 -5.31
N SER A 319 -16.01 14.88 -4.08
CA SER A 319 -16.59 16.04 -3.41
C SER A 319 -16.08 16.20 -1.97
N ASN A 320 -16.16 17.43 -1.46
CA ASN A 320 -15.80 17.80 -0.10
C ASN A 320 -14.34 17.43 0.28
N THR A 321 -13.44 17.37 -0.71
CA THR A 321 -12.02 17.08 -0.51
C THR A 321 -11.27 18.35 -0.12
N LEU A 322 -10.37 18.23 0.84
CA LEU A 322 -9.50 19.31 1.30
C LEU A 322 -8.07 19.10 0.77
N LEU A 323 -7.60 20.06 -0.05
CA LEU A 323 -6.20 20.18 -0.42
C LEU A 323 -5.61 21.36 0.34
N ASN A 324 -4.60 21.11 1.17
CA ASN A 324 -4.00 22.16 1.98
C ASN A 324 -2.48 22.02 2.09
N GLY A 325 -1.74 23.11 1.96
CA GLY A 325 -0.30 23.14 2.22
C GLY A 325 0.59 22.34 1.25
N ASN A 326 0.05 21.80 0.16
CA ASN A 326 0.83 20.99 -0.77
C ASN A 326 1.81 21.85 -1.59
N ILE A 327 2.95 21.27 -1.93
CA ILE A 327 3.93 21.87 -2.83
C ILE A 327 4.05 20.98 -4.06
N ILE A 328 3.67 21.51 -5.24
CA ILE A 328 3.75 20.82 -6.51
C ILE A 328 4.72 21.59 -7.39
N ALA A 329 5.81 20.96 -7.83
CA ALA A 329 6.84 21.63 -8.61
C ALA A 329 7.39 20.72 -9.72
N ASN A 330 7.80 21.33 -10.83
CA ASN A 330 8.29 20.61 -12.01
C ASN A 330 7.27 19.56 -12.49
N ALA A 331 5.99 19.95 -12.48
CA ALA A 331 4.93 19.10 -13.01
C ALA A 331 4.80 19.40 -14.50
N THR A 332 5.17 18.50 -15.26
CA THR A 332 5.30 18.32 -16.70
C THR A 332 5.17 19.52 -17.64
N PRO A 333 6.07 19.58 -18.57
CA PRO A 333 6.06 20.64 -19.58
C PRO A 333 5.02 20.44 -20.71
N THR A 334 4.33 19.32 -20.80
CA THR A 334 3.58 19.04 -22.04
C THR A 334 2.07 18.93 -21.94
N GLU A 335 1.49 18.34 -20.88
CA GLU A 335 0.04 18.07 -20.84
C GLU A 335 -0.60 18.10 -19.45
N GLY A 336 0.15 18.07 -18.33
CA GLY A 336 -0.36 17.95 -16.97
C GLY A 336 -0.56 19.28 -16.25
N CYS A 337 -1.56 19.32 -15.39
CA CYS A 337 -1.79 20.44 -14.47
C CYS A 337 -1.11 20.19 -13.12
N GLY A 338 -0.87 21.25 -12.36
CA GLY A 338 -0.51 21.11 -10.96
C GLY A 338 -1.62 20.40 -10.21
N ILE A 339 -2.86 20.86 -10.39
CA ILE A 339 -4.07 20.25 -9.85
C ILE A 339 -5.12 20.18 -10.95
N ALA A 340 -5.73 19.02 -11.15
CA ALA A 340 -6.87 18.84 -12.04
C ALA A 340 -8.09 18.34 -11.27
N GLU A 341 -9.27 18.82 -11.62
CA GLU A 341 -10.55 18.32 -11.14
C GLU A 341 -11.44 18.05 -12.34
N ALA A 342 -11.94 16.84 -12.47
CA ALA A 342 -12.82 16.41 -13.54
C ALA A 342 -14.04 15.66 -13.02
N PRO A 343 -15.18 15.66 -13.74
CA PRO A 343 -16.28 14.77 -13.44
C PRO A 343 -15.82 13.30 -13.57
N GLY A 344 -16.35 12.43 -12.73
CA GLY A 344 -16.03 11.00 -12.78
C GLY A 344 -16.56 10.33 -14.05
N PRO A 345 -16.02 9.14 -14.40
CA PRO A 345 -16.46 8.39 -15.55
C PRO A 345 -17.96 8.05 -15.47
N GLY A 346 -18.72 8.45 -16.49
CA GLY A 346 -20.17 8.21 -16.58
C GLY A 346 -21.05 9.26 -15.91
N GLN A 347 -20.52 10.30 -15.31
CA GLN A 347 -21.26 11.40 -14.72
C GLN A 347 -21.35 12.61 -15.68
N ALA A 348 -22.00 12.44 -16.80
CA ALA A 348 -22.30 13.55 -17.70
C ALA A 348 -23.22 14.56 -16.98
N GLY A 349 -22.64 15.66 -16.49
CA GLY A 349 -23.35 16.79 -15.87
C GLY A 349 -23.57 16.71 -14.36
N GLY A 350 -22.93 15.78 -13.65
CA GLY A 350 -22.88 15.78 -12.19
C GLY A 350 -21.93 16.86 -11.71
N VAL A 351 -22.45 17.79 -10.89
CA VAL A 351 -21.64 18.81 -10.24
C VAL A 351 -21.04 18.19 -9.01
N GLU A 352 -19.85 17.65 -9.15
CA GLU A 352 -19.02 17.30 -8.02
C GLU A 352 -18.22 18.53 -7.63
N GLY A 353 -18.06 18.76 -6.35
CA GLY A 353 -17.46 20.00 -5.92
C GLY A 353 -17.52 20.17 -4.42
N ASN A 354 -17.46 21.39 -3.97
CA ASN A 354 -17.16 21.80 -2.61
C ASN A 354 -15.75 21.39 -2.15
N ASN A 355 -14.86 21.08 -3.10
CA ASN A 355 -13.45 20.87 -2.78
C ASN A 355 -12.84 22.21 -2.39
N VAL A 356 -11.95 22.17 -1.40
CA VAL A 356 -11.28 23.37 -0.89
C VAL A 356 -9.79 23.23 -1.15
N ILE A 357 -9.23 24.18 -1.90
CA ILE A 357 -7.79 24.24 -2.18
C ILE A 357 -7.23 25.47 -1.45
N SER A 358 -6.35 25.24 -0.50
CA SER A 358 -5.75 26.32 0.31
C SER A 358 -4.25 26.09 0.53
N GLU A 359 -3.50 27.17 0.71
CA GLU A 359 -2.07 27.16 1.05
C GLU A 359 -1.20 26.24 0.17
N THR A 360 -1.75 25.79 -0.97
CA THR A 360 -1.07 24.91 -1.92
C THR A 360 -0.29 25.75 -2.93
N ARG A 361 0.94 25.34 -3.19
CA ARG A 361 1.84 26.02 -4.12
C ARG A 361 2.07 25.16 -5.35
N VAL A 362 1.83 25.72 -6.52
CA VAL A 362 2.09 25.09 -7.82
C VAL A 362 3.15 25.89 -8.57
N ASN A 363 4.25 25.24 -8.95
CA ASN A 363 5.35 25.85 -9.70
C ASN A 363 5.67 25.00 -10.93
N ASP A 364 5.97 25.66 -12.04
CA ASP A 364 6.47 25.03 -13.28
C ASP A 364 5.59 23.86 -13.79
N ALA A 365 4.27 24.04 -13.78
CA ALA A 365 3.32 23.11 -14.38
C ALA A 365 2.80 23.66 -15.72
N PHE A 366 2.35 22.79 -16.62
CA PHE A 366 1.78 23.18 -17.90
C PHE A 366 0.49 24.01 -17.73
N CYS A 367 -0.36 23.66 -16.77
CA CYS A 367 -1.41 24.52 -16.23
C CYS A 367 -1.36 24.50 -14.69
N GLY A 368 -1.78 25.57 -14.04
CA GLY A 368 -1.75 25.69 -12.60
C GLY A 368 -2.83 24.83 -11.95
N VAL A 369 -4.08 25.22 -12.13
CA VAL A 369 -5.25 24.51 -11.61
C VAL A 369 -6.35 24.52 -12.66
N ALA A 370 -6.91 23.35 -12.93
CA ALA A 370 -8.19 23.19 -13.57
C ALA A 370 -9.17 22.64 -12.53
N TYR A 371 -10.32 23.27 -12.31
CA TYR A 371 -11.22 22.84 -11.24
C TYR A 371 -12.70 22.87 -11.64
N ALA A 372 -13.48 22.07 -10.93
CA ALA A 372 -14.92 22.03 -11.13
C ALA A 372 -15.58 23.35 -10.69
N PRO A 373 -16.69 23.79 -11.34
CA PRO A 373 -17.31 25.09 -11.09
C PRO A 373 -17.77 25.34 -9.65
N THR A 374 -17.95 24.30 -8.87
CA THR A 374 -18.39 24.37 -7.46
C THR A 374 -17.27 24.31 -6.45
N SER A 375 -16.04 24.05 -6.90
CA SER A 375 -14.87 24.03 -6.04
C SER A 375 -14.40 25.45 -5.70
N HIS A 376 -13.75 25.60 -4.57
CA HIS A 376 -13.32 26.89 -4.07
C HIS A 376 -11.81 26.92 -3.88
N VAL A 377 -11.18 27.92 -4.48
CA VAL A 377 -9.81 28.29 -4.17
C VAL A 377 -9.85 29.25 -3.00
N ALA A 378 -9.39 28.80 -1.83
CA ALA A 378 -9.32 29.64 -0.65
C ALA A 378 -8.14 30.62 -0.70
N SER A 379 -8.14 31.63 0.17
CA SER A 379 -7.01 32.55 0.29
C SER A 379 -5.75 31.81 0.68
N GLY A 380 -4.62 32.11 0.05
CA GLY A 380 -3.31 31.49 0.35
C GLY A 380 -2.80 30.52 -0.72
N MET A 381 -3.54 30.26 -1.78
CA MET A 381 -3.01 29.52 -2.91
C MET A 381 -2.01 30.38 -3.69
N TYR A 382 -0.84 29.82 -3.95
CA TYR A 382 0.24 30.52 -4.63
C TYR A 382 0.63 29.80 -5.92
N PHE A 383 0.64 30.56 -7.01
CA PHE A 383 1.21 30.17 -8.28
C PHE A 383 2.53 30.92 -8.50
N ASN A 384 3.62 30.20 -8.58
CA ASN A 384 4.87 30.76 -9.06
C ASN A 384 5.07 30.33 -10.50
N THR A 385 4.44 31.06 -11.38
CA THR A 385 4.36 30.73 -12.78
C THR A 385 5.52 31.34 -13.55
N LEU A 386 6.24 30.55 -14.29
CA LEU A 386 6.74 31.01 -15.57
C LEU A 386 5.50 31.10 -16.48
N PHE A 387 4.83 32.25 -16.47
CA PHE A 387 3.57 32.52 -17.20
C PHE A 387 3.56 32.09 -18.68
N THR A 388 4.70 31.86 -19.26
CA THR A 388 4.86 31.40 -20.63
C THR A 388 4.55 29.90 -20.81
N GLN A 389 4.37 29.14 -19.74
CA GLN A 389 4.14 27.70 -19.78
C GLN A 389 2.72 27.28 -19.36
N PHE A 390 1.88 28.23 -18.95
CA PHE A 390 0.50 27.94 -18.58
C PHE A 390 -0.46 28.22 -19.73
N ARG A 391 -1.41 27.31 -19.94
CA ARG A 391 -2.58 27.57 -20.81
C ARG A 391 -3.64 28.40 -20.11
N SER A 392 -3.83 28.18 -18.80
CA SER A 392 -4.66 29.04 -17.95
C SER A 392 -4.24 28.85 -16.49
N ASP A 393 -4.26 29.93 -15.72
CA ASP A 393 -3.98 29.86 -14.28
C ASP A 393 -5.12 29.17 -13.51
N ILE A 394 -6.32 29.33 -14.01
CA ILE A 394 -7.57 28.78 -13.50
C ILE A 394 -8.49 28.58 -14.70
N GLY A 395 -8.90 27.36 -14.97
CA GLY A 395 -9.74 27.06 -16.13
C GLY A 395 -10.76 25.96 -15.86
N PRO A 396 -11.77 25.83 -16.72
CA PRO A 396 -12.64 24.66 -16.66
C PRO A 396 -11.79 23.38 -16.85
N PRO A 397 -12.20 22.27 -16.25
CA PRO A 397 -11.50 21.01 -16.38
C PRO A 397 -11.27 20.64 -17.84
N SER A 398 -10.09 20.14 -18.14
CA SER A 398 -9.82 19.57 -19.46
C SER A 398 -10.76 18.38 -19.67
N PRO A 399 -11.34 18.19 -20.84
CA PRO A 399 -12.10 16.99 -21.11
C PRO A 399 -11.16 15.77 -20.91
N PRO A 400 -11.68 14.66 -20.37
CA PRO A 400 -10.87 13.46 -20.19
C PRO A 400 -10.24 13.05 -21.53
N PRO A 401 -8.99 12.62 -21.56
CA PRO A 401 -8.38 12.08 -22.76
C PRO A 401 -9.13 10.83 -23.21
N GLY A 402 -9.75 10.89 -24.38
CA GLY A 402 -10.36 9.76 -25.08
C GLY A 402 -11.85 9.56 -24.83
N GLU A 403 -12.72 10.34 -25.47
CA GLU A 403 -13.92 9.83 -26.13
C GLU A 403 -13.64 9.69 -27.64
#